data_4c2cb6220ba321e4f72a761b7cbff338
#
_entry.id   4c2cb6220ba321e4f72a761b7cbff338
#
_cell.length_a   1.000
_cell.length_b   1.000
_cell.length_c   1.000
_cell.angle_alpha   90.00
_cell.angle_beta   90.00
_cell.angle_gamma   90.00
#
_symmetry.space_group_name_H-M   'P 1'
#
loop_
_entity.id
_entity.type
_entity.pdbx_description
1 polymer ?
#
loop_
_entity_poly.entity_id
_entity_poly.type
_entity_poly.pdbx_seq_one_letter_code
_entity_poly.pdbx_strand_id
1 'polypeptide(L)'
;SGAVICVEHIKNPVSVARLILEKTEHVCLAGEGAYNFAITNGFQPDILHTEGSIKKYIEWKKGLYGRSQEFHTDEYKVKKSGGLGINDDGNHDTIGMVAIDKNGHISASCTTSGTAWKLHGRVGDSPIIGAGLYVDGEVGGAASTGRGEECVRACGSFLVVEMMGQGMSPQEACE
;
A
#
# COMPACT_ATOMS: atom_id res chain seq x y z
N SER A 1 -10.05 6.21 10.96
CA SER A 1 -9.14 5.80 9.87
C SER A 1 -9.87 5.78 8.53
N GLY A 2 -9.15 5.97 7.43
CA GLY A 2 -9.69 5.91 6.09
C GLY A 2 -8.68 5.28 5.15
N ALA A 3 -9.14 4.46 4.19
CA ALA A 3 -8.30 3.81 3.21
C ALA A 3 -8.99 3.76 1.83
N VAL A 4 -8.17 3.74 0.78
CA VAL A 4 -8.62 3.41 -0.58
C VAL A 4 -7.74 2.31 -1.16
N ILE A 5 -8.37 1.38 -1.88
CA ILE A 5 -7.73 0.21 -2.47
C ILE A 5 -8.03 0.18 -3.96
N CYS A 6 -7.02 -0.10 -4.78
CA CYS A 6 -7.17 -0.25 -6.23
C CYS A 6 -7.93 0.92 -6.88
N VAL A 7 -7.71 2.14 -6.41
CA VAL A 7 -8.24 3.34 -7.04
C VAL A 7 -7.36 3.73 -8.22
N GLU A 8 -7.96 3.86 -9.40
CA GLU A 8 -7.27 4.24 -10.63
C GLU A 8 -7.58 5.70 -10.99
N HIS A 9 -6.72 6.33 -11.77
CA HIS A 9 -6.90 7.69 -12.30
C HIS A 9 -7.02 8.81 -11.26
N ILE A 10 -6.69 8.57 -10.01
CA ILE A 10 -6.67 9.59 -8.95
C ILE A 10 -5.24 9.84 -8.50
N LYS A 11 -4.74 11.04 -8.73
CA LYS A 11 -3.36 11.44 -8.43
C LYS A 11 -3.04 11.44 -6.94
N ASN A 12 -3.98 11.80 -6.09
CA ASN A 12 -3.78 11.94 -4.64
C ASN A 12 -4.70 11.01 -3.84
N PRO A 13 -4.46 9.68 -3.83
CA PRO A 13 -5.33 8.71 -3.17
C PRO A 13 -5.40 8.91 -1.64
N VAL A 14 -4.33 9.39 -1.00
CA VAL A 14 -4.33 9.73 0.44
C VAL A 14 -5.39 10.79 0.78
N SER A 15 -5.58 11.77 -0.09
CA SER A 15 -6.61 12.81 0.13
C SER A 15 -8.02 12.23 0.05
N VAL A 16 -8.25 11.23 -0.80
CA VAL A 16 -9.53 10.49 -0.85
C VAL A 16 -9.72 9.66 0.42
N ALA A 17 -8.69 8.94 0.86
CA ALA A 17 -8.71 8.18 2.12
C ALA A 17 -9.03 9.09 3.32
N ARG A 18 -8.47 10.29 3.37
CA ARG A 18 -8.80 11.29 4.38
C ARG A 18 -10.28 11.70 4.34
N LEU A 19 -10.86 11.90 3.16
CA LEU A 19 -12.28 12.24 3.06
C LEU A 19 -13.20 11.09 3.49
N ILE A 20 -12.81 9.84 3.29
CA ILE A 20 -13.55 8.69 3.83
C ILE A 20 -13.61 8.77 5.36
N LEU A 21 -12.45 9.02 6.00
CA LEU A 21 -12.38 9.24 7.44
C LEU A 21 -13.27 10.41 7.92
N GLU A 22 -13.27 11.51 7.19
CA GLU A 22 -13.91 12.76 7.64
C GLU A 22 -15.42 12.81 7.32
N LYS A 23 -15.87 12.13 6.28
CA LYS A 23 -17.23 12.28 5.73
C LYS A 23 -18.09 11.02 5.78
N THR A 24 -17.56 9.89 6.18
CA THR A 24 -18.29 8.62 6.16
C THR A 24 -18.06 7.83 7.44
N GLU A 25 -18.90 6.85 7.69
CA GLU A 25 -18.69 5.84 8.73
C GLU A 25 -17.83 4.66 8.26
N HIS A 26 -17.47 4.66 6.97
CA HIS A 26 -16.68 3.58 6.37
C HIS A 26 -15.18 3.78 6.66
N VAL A 27 -14.49 2.67 6.75
CA VAL A 27 -13.03 2.65 6.94
C VAL A 27 -12.29 2.52 5.60
N CYS A 28 -12.89 1.85 4.61
CA CYS A 28 -12.21 1.54 3.36
C CYS A 28 -13.18 1.50 2.18
N LEU A 29 -12.77 2.09 1.07
CA LEU A 29 -13.44 1.95 -0.23
C LEU A 29 -12.45 1.34 -1.25
N ALA A 30 -12.97 0.57 -2.20
CA ALA A 30 -12.15 -0.11 -3.20
C ALA A 30 -12.61 0.14 -4.64
N GLY A 31 -11.66 0.10 -5.57
CA GLY A 31 -11.90 0.08 -7.01
C GLY A 31 -12.80 1.21 -7.50
N GLU A 32 -13.78 0.86 -8.32
CA GLU A 32 -14.74 1.80 -8.91
C GLU A 32 -15.52 2.59 -7.85
N GLY A 33 -15.86 1.96 -6.73
CA GLY A 33 -16.55 2.65 -5.62
C GLY A 33 -15.68 3.77 -5.03
N ALA A 34 -14.39 3.53 -4.82
CA ALA A 34 -13.46 4.55 -4.36
C ALA A 34 -13.27 5.67 -5.40
N TYR A 35 -13.20 5.32 -6.68
CA TYR A 35 -13.13 6.29 -7.77
C TYR A 35 -14.37 7.19 -7.81
N ASN A 36 -15.57 6.60 -7.80
CA ASN A 36 -16.83 7.35 -7.85
C ASN A 36 -16.99 8.27 -6.63
N PHE A 37 -16.58 7.81 -5.45
CA PHE A 37 -16.55 8.65 -4.25
C PHE A 37 -15.58 9.83 -4.44
N ALA A 38 -14.40 9.62 -5.01
CA ALA A 38 -13.45 10.69 -5.29
C ALA A 38 -14.05 11.73 -6.26
N ILE A 39 -14.61 11.30 -7.39
CA ILE A 39 -15.22 12.21 -8.37
C ILE A 39 -16.35 13.03 -7.76
N THR A 40 -17.23 12.38 -7.01
CA THR A 40 -18.35 13.06 -6.32
C THR A 40 -17.86 14.10 -5.30
N ASN A 41 -16.65 13.91 -4.74
CA ASN A 41 -16.04 14.88 -3.84
C ASN A 41 -15.09 15.87 -4.53
N GLY A 42 -15.14 16.00 -5.85
CA GLY A 42 -14.48 17.06 -6.60
C GLY A 42 -13.07 16.73 -7.09
N PHE A 43 -12.59 15.50 -6.91
CA PHE A 43 -11.33 15.07 -7.53
C PHE A 43 -11.52 14.95 -9.05
N GLN A 44 -10.48 15.33 -9.78
CA GLN A 44 -10.48 15.19 -11.23
C GLN A 44 -9.71 13.94 -11.62
N PRO A 45 -10.20 13.17 -12.60
CA PRO A 45 -9.44 12.03 -13.13
C PRO A 45 -8.19 12.52 -13.87
N ASP A 46 -7.11 11.76 -13.75
CA ASP A 46 -5.83 12.06 -14.39
C ASP A 46 -5.25 10.82 -15.06
N ILE A 47 -4.47 11.03 -16.12
CA ILE A 47 -3.70 9.97 -16.78
C ILE A 47 -2.34 9.89 -16.08
N LEU A 48 -2.20 8.91 -15.21
CA LEU A 48 -1.01 8.75 -14.37
C LEU A 48 0.14 7.99 -15.05
N HIS A 49 -0.09 7.48 -16.25
CA HIS A 49 0.92 6.74 -17.01
C HIS A 49 1.90 7.69 -17.70
N THR A 50 3.18 7.44 -17.53
CA THR A 50 4.23 8.10 -18.30
C THR A 50 4.59 7.26 -19.52
N GLU A 51 5.18 7.88 -20.56
CA GLU A 51 5.68 7.15 -21.74
C GLU A 51 6.65 6.02 -21.34
N GLY A 52 7.52 6.28 -20.35
CA GLY A 52 8.46 5.30 -19.82
C GLY A 52 7.77 4.11 -19.15
N SER A 53 6.71 4.34 -18.36
CA SER A 53 5.96 3.26 -17.71
C SER A 53 5.18 2.42 -18.72
N ILE A 54 4.58 3.06 -19.73
CA ILE A 54 3.88 2.37 -20.81
C ILE A 54 4.85 1.49 -21.60
N LYS A 55 6.04 2.02 -21.96
CA LYS A 55 7.06 1.24 -22.68
C LYS A 55 7.49 0.01 -21.89
N LYS A 56 7.82 0.16 -20.61
CA LYS A 56 8.17 -0.97 -19.72
C LYS A 56 7.06 -2.01 -19.64
N TYR A 57 5.80 -1.57 -19.55
CA TYR A 57 4.65 -2.47 -19.50
C TYR A 57 4.48 -3.27 -20.81
N ILE A 58 4.65 -2.62 -21.98
CA ILE A 58 4.59 -3.29 -23.27
C ILE A 58 5.71 -4.32 -23.42
N GLU A 59 6.93 -3.98 -23.00
CA GLU A 59 8.09 -4.89 -23.03
C GLU A 59 7.86 -6.11 -22.13
N TRP A 60 7.37 -5.88 -20.92
CA TRP A 60 7.01 -6.95 -20.00
C TRP A 60 5.92 -7.87 -20.59
N LYS A 61 4.85 -7.31 -21.15
CA LYS A 61 3.82 -8.10 -21.83
C LYS A 61 4.34 -8.93 -22.99
N LYS A 62 5.21 -8.37 -23.83
CA LYS A 62 5.84 -9.12 -24.92
C LYS A 62 6.65 -10.31 -24.39
N GLY A 63 7.35 -10.15 -23.29
CA GLY A 63 8.07 -11.22 -22.63
C GLY A 63 7.16 -12.34 -22.11
N LEU A 64 5.93 -12.02 -21.70
CA LEU A 64 4.93 -13.00 -21.30
C LEU A 64 4.36 -13.78 -22.51
N TYR A 65 4.03 -13.09 -23.60
CA TYR A 65 3.48 -13.72 -24.81
C TYR A 65 4.49 -14.62 -25.53
N GLY A 66 5.80 -14.36 -25.37
CA GLY A 66 6.86 -15.24 -25.86
C GLY A 66 7.07 -16.54 -25.07
N ARG A 67 6.52 -16.62 -23.86
CA ARG A 67 6.49 -17.83 -23.02
C ARG A 67 5.13 -18.45 -23.15
N SER A 68 4.92 -19.22 -24.23
CA SER A 68 3.64 -19.85 -24.55
C SER A 68 3.00 -20.58 -23.37
N GLN A 69 1.77 -20.25 -23.07
CA GLN A 69 0.72 -21.08 -22.47
C GLN A 69 0.91 -21.74 -21.09
N GLU A 70 2.00 -21.59 -20.38
CA GLU A 70 2.16 -22.10 -19.01
C GLU A 70 1.67 -21.10 -17.95
N PHE A 71 0.54 -20.49 -18.19
CA PHE A 71 0.10 -19.29 -17.45
C PHE A 71 -0.45 -19.58 -16.05
N HIS A 72 -0.60 -20.84 -15.61
CA HIS A 72 -1.61 -21.05 -14.60
C HIS A 72 -1.22 -21.57 -13.24
N THR A 73 -0.10 -22.17 -13.01
CA THR A 73 0.12 -22.73 -11.66
C THR A 73 1.58 -22.81 -11.25
N ASP A 74 2.47 -22.95 -12.18
CA ASP A 74 3.85 -23.28 -11.87
C ASP A 74 4.72 -22.06 -11.59
N GLU A 75 4.43 -20.89 -12.16
CA GLU A 75 5.14 -19.65 -11.77
C GLU A 75 4.83 -19.23 -10.33
N TYR A 76 3.65 -19.51 -9.83
CA TYR A 76 3.31 -19.31 -8.42
C TYR A 76 3.99 -20.35 -7.51
N LYS A 77 4.30 -21.54 -8.02
CA LYS A 77 4.99 -22.63 -7.29
C LYS A 77 6.50 -22.55 -7.36
N VAL A 78 7.07 -22.14 -8.48
CA VAL A 78 8.52 -22.18 -8.73
C VAL A 78 9.29 -21.15 -7.90
N LYS A 79 8.65 -20.14 -7.39
CA LYS A 79 9.35 -19.07 -6.64
C LYS A 79 9.15 -19.09 -5.13
N LYS A 80 8.71 -20.20 -4.56
CA LYS A 80 8.79 -20.40 -3.10
C LYS A 80 10.24 -20.58 -2.61
N SER A 81 11.18 -20.91 -3.47
CA SER A 81 12.60 -21.11 -3.11
C SER A 81 13.55 -19.97 -3.53
N GLY A 82 13.06 -19.02 -4.26
CA GLY A 82 13.83 -17.82 -4.60
C GLY A 82 12.83 -16.72 -4.84
N GLY A 83 12.78 -15.75 -3.96
CA GLY A 83 11.78 -14.70 -3.94
C GLY A 83 11.16 -14.37 -5.29
N LEU A 84 9.88 -14.02 -5.30
CA LEU A 84 9.29 -13.31 -6.42
C LEU A 84 10.39 -12.50 -7.08
N GLY A 85 10.59 -12.66 -8.39
CA GLY A 85 11.57 -11.86 -9.13
C GLY A 85 11.22 -10.37 -9.09
N ILE A 86 11.21 -9.85 -7.91
CA ILE A 86 11.51 -8.48 -7.60
C ILE A 86 12.98 -8.42 -7.95
N ASN A 87 13.30 -8.01 -9.17
CA ASN A 87 14.58 -7.40 -9.37
C ASN A 87 14.60 -6.32 -8.29
N ASP A 88 15.43 -6.53 -7.30
CA ASP A 88 15.68 -5.59 -6.22
C ASP A 88 16.53 -4.45 -6.81
N ASP A 89 15.98 -3.84 -7.85
CA ASP A 89 16.51 -2.64 -8.48
C ASP A 89 16.19 -1.38 -7.66
N GLY A 90 15.76 -1.58 -6.40
CA GLY A 90 15.50 -0.49 -5.45
C GLY A 90 14.29 0.38 -5.82
N ASN A 91 13.45 -0.04 -6.75
CA ASN A 91 12.35 0.76 -7.25
C ASN A 91 11.06 0.49 -6.44
N HIS A 92 11.08 0.93 -5.18
CA HIS A 92 9.91 0.97 -4.31
C HIS A 92 9.35 2.39 -4.29
N ASP A 93 8.04 2.53 -4.44
CA ASP A 93 7.36 3.82 -4.43
C ASP A 93 6.49 4.05 -3.18
N THR A 94 6.55 3.16 -2.21
CA THR A 94 5.79 3.28 -0.97
C THR A 94 6.34 4.41 -0.11
N ILE A 95 5.45 5.29 0.33
CA ILE A 95 5.75 6.36 1.27
C ILE A 95 4.89 6.14 2.52
N GLY A 96 5.54 5.96 3.66
CA GLY A 96 4.94 5.96 4.99
C GLY A 96 5.38 7.20 5.76
N MET A 97 4.47 7.82 6.48
CA MET A 97 4.74 9.01 7.30
C MET A 97 4.00 8.90 8.61
N VAL A 98 4.70 9.19 9.69
CA VAL A 98 4.11 9.43 11.02
C VAL A 98 4.46 10.86 11.41
N ALA A 99 3.50 11.61 11.91
CA ALA A 99 3.65 13.00 12.30
C ALA A 99 3.00 13.26 13.66
N ILE A 100 3.60 14.15 14.43
CA ILE A 100 3.06 14.65 15.70
C ILE A 100 2.91 16.17 15.60
N ASP A 101 1.78 16.68 16.04
CA ASP A 101 1.54 18.12 16.09
C ASP A 101 2.06 18.74 17.41
N LYS A 102 2.00 20.08 17.49
CA LYS A 102 2.43 20.83 18.69
C LYS A 102 1.61 20.52 19.95
N ASN A 103 0.46 19.89 19.83
CA ASN A 103 -0.41 19.51 20.95
C ASN A 103 -0.23 18.03 21.33
N GLY A 104 0.68 17.32 20.65
CA GLY A 104 0.92 15.90 20.89
C GLY A 104 0.02 14.95 20.10
N HIS A 105 -0.86 15.44 19.21
CA HIS A 105 -1.68 14.57 18.40
C HIS A 105 -0.84 13.88 17.34
N ILE A 106 -0.96 12.55 17.28
CA ILE A 106 -0.21 11.74 16.33
C ILE A 106 -1.13 11.36 15.14
N SER A 107 -0.60 11.43 13.96
CA SER A 107 -1.28 11.02 12.72
C SER A 107 -0.30 10.30 11.80
N ALA A 108 -0.80 9.39 10.97
CA ALA A 108 0.02 8.73 9.97
C ALA A 108 -0.69 8.64 8.62
N SER A 109 0.09 8.52 7.56
CA SER A 109 -0.40 8.21 6.22
C SER A 109 0.55 7.26 5.51
N CYS A 110 0.01 6.45 4.62
CA CYS A 110 0.78 5.57 3.76
C CYS A 110 0.17 5.56 2.36
N THR A 111 1.00 5.57 1.34
CA THR A 111 0.56 5.50 -0.06
C THR A 111 1.56 4.74 -0.91
N THR A 112 1.05 4.04 -1.92
CA THR A 112 1.85 3.21 -2.82
C THR A 112 1.11 2.98 -4.13
N SER A 113 1.81 2.70 -5.22
CA SER A 113 1.25 2.04 -6.40
C SER A 113 1.35 0.51 -6.31
N GLY A 114 1.96 0.00 -5.28
CA GLY A 114 2.16 -1.43 -5.03
C GLY A 114 3.33 -2.03 -5.81
N THR A 115 3.43 -3.35 -5.76
CA THR A 115 4.47 -4.09 -6.48
C THR A 115 4.25 -4.01 -7.98
N ALA A 116 5.33 -3.80 -8.75
CA ALA A 116 5.28 -3.87 -10.21
C ALA A 116 4.84 -5.27 -10.68
N TRP A 117 4.07 -5.31 -11.77
CA TRP A 117 3.64 -6.55 -12.43
C TRP A 117 2.78 -7.48 -11.55
N LYS A 118 2.20 -6.93 -10.49
CA LYS A 118 1.25 -7.68 -9.63
C LYS A 118 0.03 -8.16 -10.41
N LEU A 119 -0.60 -9.18 -9.91
CA LEU A 119 -1.92 -9.61 -10.39
C LEU A 119 -2.94 -8.48 -10.22
N HIS A 120 -3.87 -8.34 -11.15
CA HIS A 120 -4.98 -7.41 -11.01
C HIS A 120 -5.78 -7.73 -9.73
N GLY A 121 -6.05 -6.72 -8.92
CA GLY A 121 -6.72 -6.88 -7.63
C GLY A 121 -5.80 -7.23 -6.45
N ARG A 122 -4.49 -7.42 -6.66
CA ARG A 122 -3.55 -7.61 -5.54
C ARG A 122 -3.51 -6.37 -4.65
N VAL A 123 -3.67 -6.59 -3.38
CA VAL A 123 -3.57 -5.58 -2.32
C VAL A 123 -2.33 -5.87 -1.47
N GLY A 124 -1.48 -4.86 -1.27
CA GLY A 124 -0.36 -4.92 -0.34
C GLY A 124 -0.76 -4.44 1.06
N ASP A 125 0.24 -4.14 1.86
CA ASP A 125 0.12 -3.69 3.24
C ASP A 125 -0.41 -2.26 3.39
N SER A 126 -0.01 -1.35 2.50
CA SER A 126 -0.20 0.09 2.65
C SER A 126 -1.64 0.54 2.98
N PRO A 127 -2.71 0.00 2.36
CA PRO A 127 -4.07 0.41 2.68
C PRO A 127 -4.66 -0.35 3.87
N ILE A 128 -3.96 -1.31 4.44
CA ILE A 128 -4.45 -2.16 5.52
C ILE A 128 -3.96 -1.60 6.86
N ILE A 129 -4.91 -1.13 7.66
CA ILE A 129 -4.66 -0.60 9.00
C ILE A 129 -4.11 -1.71 9.89
N GLY A 130 -3.01 -1.41 10.58
CA GLY A 130 -2.27 -2.38 11.35
C GLY A 130 -1.15 -3.08 10.57
N ALA A 131 -1.24 -3.13 9.25
CA ALA A 131 -0.17 -3.66 8.39
C ALA A 131 0.76 -2.56 7.89
N GLY A 132 0.32 -1.73 6.96
CA GLY A 132 1.14 -0.65 6.38
C GLY A 132 1.29 0.57 7.27
N LEU A 133 0.35 0.80 8.16
CA LEU A 133 0.43 1.84 9.19
C LEU A 133 -0.49 1.54 10.37
N TYR A 134 -0.12 2.06 11.54
CA TYR A 134 -0.97 2.11 12.71
C TYR A 134 -0.63 3.31 13.60
N VAL A 135 -1.64 3.87 14.27
CA VAL A 135 -1.47 4.97 15.24
C VAL A 135 -2.38 4.73 16.43
N ASP A 136 -1.80 4.82 17.61
CA ASP A 136 -2.47 5.01 18.87
C ASP A 136 -2.04 6.37 19.45
N GLY A 137 -2.99 7.26 19.68
CA GLY A 137 -2.72 8.63 20.13
C GLY A 137 -2.06 8.74 21.51
N GLU A 138 -2.14 7.68 22.32
CA GLU A 138 -1.55 7.60 23.67
C GLU A 138 -0.17 6.95 23.68
N VAL A 139 0.14 6.17 22.64
CA VAL A 139 1.36 5.36 22.56
C VAL A 139 2.33 5.89 21.51
N GLY A 140 1.87 5.96 20.25
CA GLY A 140 2.75 6.30 19.15
C GLY A 140 2.19 5.88 17.79
N GLY A 141 3.06 5.85 16.79
CA GLY A 141 2.68 5.43 15.44
C GLY A 141 3.80 4.69 14.75
N ALA A 142 3.42 3.79 13.84
CA ALA A 142 4.33 3.06 12.98
C ALA A 142 3.83 3.02 11.54
N ALA A 143 4.75 3.03 10.59
CA ALA A 143 4.50 2.74 9.19
C ALA A 143 5.54 1.72 8.71
N SER A 144 5.09 0.73 7.97
CA SER A 144 5.94 -0.34 7.44
C SER A 144 5.76 -0.52 5.94
N THR A 145 6.77 -1.06 5.30
CA THR A 145 6.78 -1.45 3.89
C THR A 145 7.81 -2.54 3.65
N GLY A 146 7.91 -3.00 2.41
CA GLY A 146 8.84 -4.06 2.00
C GLY A 146 8.07 -5.20 1.35
N ARG A 147 8.06 -6.38 1.96
CA ARG A 147 7.20 -7.48 1.52
C ARG A 147 5.80 -7.31 2.10
N GLY A 148 4.90 -6.67 1.33
CA GLY A 148 3.55 -6.34 1.77
C GLY A 148 2.78 -7.52 2.36
N GLU A 149 2.94 -8.71 1.79
CA GLU A 149 2.31 -9.95 2.25
C GLU A 149 2.77 -10.34 3.67
N GLU A 150 4.05 -10.12 4.01
CA GLU A 150 4.55 -10.41 5.36
C GLU A 150 4.08 -9.35 6.37
N CYS A 151 4.08 -8.07 5.97
CA CYS A 151 3.51 -7.00 6.79
C CYS A 151 2.04 -7.26 7.13
N VAL A 152 1.26 -7.77 6.15
CA VAL A 152 -0.15 -8.14 6.35
C VAL A 152 -0.28 -9.32 7.31
N ARG A 153 0.51 -10.39 7.13
CA ARG A 153 0.44 -11.57 7.99
C ARG A 153 0.80 -11.29 9.44
N ALA A 154 1.78 -10.41 9.64
CA ALA A 154 2.26 -10.04 10.97
C ALA A 154 1.45 -8.93 11.62
N CYS A 155 0.59 -8.18 10.87
CA CYS A 155 0.04 -6.91 11.31
C CYS A 155 1.14 -5.97 11.85
N GLY A 156 2.24 -5.83 11.10
CA GLY A 156 3.52 -5.36 11.60
C GLY A 156 3.47 -3.99 12.27
N SER A 157 2.77 -3.01 11.68
CA SER A 157 2.68 -1.67 12.28
C SER A 157 1.87 -1.67 13.59
N PHE A 158 0.82 -2.48 13.67
CA PHE A 158 0.05 -2.66 14.91
C PHE A 158 0.92 -3.30 16.00
N LEU A 159 1.66 -4.37 15.65
CA LEU A 159 2.52 -5.07 16.59
C LEU A 159 3.58 -4.15 17.20
N VAL A 160 4.23 -3.32 16.37
CA VAL A 160 5.23 -2.35 16.85
C VAL A 160 4.61 -1.38 17.86
N VAL A 161 3.45 -0.79 17.55
CA VAL A 161 2.79 0.14 18.45
C VAL A 161 2.30 -0.55 19.73
N GLU A 162 1.81 -1.77 19.64
CA GLU A 162 1.42 -2.59 20.80
C GLU A 162 2.63 -2.87 21.72
N MET A 163 3.77 -3.24 21.17
CA MET A 163 5.01 -3.46 21.95
C MET A 163 5.50 -2.17 22.61
N MET A 164 5.36 -1.02 21.93
CA MET A 164 5.65 0.28 22.52
C MET A 164 4.71 0.59 23.69
N GLY A 165 3.42 0.26 23.55
CA GLY A 165 2.42 0.38 24.62
C GLY A 165 2.71 -0.48 25.84
N GLN A 166 3.41 -1.60 25.66
CA GLN A 166 3.91 -2.46 26.72
C GLN A 166 5.24 -1.98 27.33
N GLY A 167 5.77 -0.85 26.89
CA GLY A 167 6.94 -0.18 27.46
C GLY A 167 8.24 -0.39 26.70
N MET A 168 8.24 -1.02 25.52
CA MET A 168 9.42 -1.10 24.69
C MET A 168 9.72 0.26 24.05
N SER A 169 10.99 0.58 23.86
CA SER A 169 11.37 1.72 23.01
C SER A 169 11.02 1.45 21.56
N PRO A 170 10.83 2.49 20.72
CA PRO A 170 10.59 2.30 19.29
C PRO A 170 11.65 1.44 18.59
N GLN A 171 12.90 1.54 19.01
CA GLN A 171 14.01 0.76 18.47
C GLN A 171 13.81 -0.73 18.78
N GLU A 172 13.58 -1.07 20.05
CA GLU A 172 13.38 -2.47 20.48
C GLU A 172 12.12 -3.09 19.84
N ALA A 173 11.07 -2.30 19.66
CA ALA A 173 9.84 -2.77 19.04
C ALA A 173 9.97 -3.05 17.53
N CYS A 174 10.99 -2.47 16.88
CA CYS A 174 11.28 -2.69 15.44
C CYS A 174 12.29 -3.80 15.19
N GLU A 175 13.02 -4.28 16.20
CA GLU A 175 14.02 -5.38 16.14
C GLU A 175 13.37 -6.74 16.37
#